data_e7c768cfae0051ab5e50803182dcb85c
#
_entry.id   e7c768cfae0051ab5e50803182dcb85c
#
_cell.length_a   1.000
_cell.length_b   1.000
_cell.length_c   1.000
_cell.angle_alpha   90.00
_cell.angle_beta   90.00
_cell.angle_gamma   90.00
#
_symmetry.space_group_name_H-M   'P 1'
#
loop_
_entity.id
_entity.type
_entity.pdbx_description
1 polymer ?
#
loop_
_entity_poly.entity_id
_entity_poly.type
_entity_poly.pdbx_seq_one_letter_code
_entity_poly.pdbx_strand_id
1 'polypeptide(L)'
;MIRNDLRNVAIIAHVDHGKTTLVDEMLKQGGAFRENQVVADRVMDNNDIERERGITILAKNTAAFYEGVKINVIDTPGHADFSGEVERILKMVNGVLLLVDAAEGPMPQTRFVLQKALELNHKVIVVVNKIDRPDARCHEVVDEVLELLLELDATEEQLESPVLFCSGRDGTASLSPDHAGTDLKPMFDSILSHIDPPEGDENGDLQVLVSSIDYNEYVGRIGIGRVERGQIRVNQDVMIADFHQTKTPYKGRIVSLSQIEGLKRVPAENAQVGDIIIFSGIEKITIGDTLCAPSNIEPLVFVKISEPTVEMTFSVNNSPFAGKEGKYVTSRQIHDRLFKELLKDVSLRVSETENADSLRVAGRGEMHLSILIENMRREGYEFAVNPPQVLLKEIDGKTHEPIERLIIDVPEEFMGSVMEKMGTRKGELIQMAPQGSRMKIEFLIPSRGLFGYRSEFLTDTKGEGILNSVFDSYEPYKGEIPRRSNGSLISYETGTAIIFGLYNAQERGTLFIGAQTAVYEGMVVGMSPKSEDMVVNVCRKKQLTNTRSSGNDDALKLVTPKKMSLEECLEFIAEDELLEVTPKNIRIRKQILDNNLRAKSSNRKNK
;
A
#
# COMPACT_ATOMS: atom_id res chain seq x y z
N MET A 1 -9.21 -10.32 -35.14
CA MET A 1 -8.34 -11.51 -34.93
C MET A 1 -8.48 -11.97 -33.49
N ILE A 2 -8.61 -13.28 -33.26
CA ILE A 2 -8.60 -13.87 -31.90
C ILE A 2 -7.21 -14.47 -31.66
N ARG A 3 -6.55 -14.09 -30.55
CA ARG A 3 -5.18 -14.50 -30.17
C ARG A 3 -5.19 -15.76 -29.32
N ASN A 4 -5.43 -16.91 -29.95
CA ASN A 4 -5.45 -18.21 -29.23
C ASN A 4 -4.10 -18.57 -28.59
N ASP A 5 -3.01 -17.96 -29.04
CA ASP A 5 -1.65 -18.12 -28.54
C ASP A 5 -1.32 -17.27 -27.27
N LEU A 6 -2.33 -16.54 -26.75
CA LEU A 6 -2.13 -15.60 -25.65
C LEU A 6 -3.28 -15.63 -24.64
N ARG A 7 -2.95 -15.52 -23.34
CA ARG A 7 -3.89 -15.23 -22.24
C ARG A 7 -3.33 -14.15 -21.35
N ASN A 8 -4.16 -13.20 -20.95
CA ASN A 8 -3.81 -12.15 -19.99
C ASN A 8 -4.66 -12.31 -18.74
N VAL A 9 -4.07 -12.64 -17.61
CA VAL A 9 -4.77 -12.88 -16.34
C VAL A 9 -4.18 -12.03 -15.23
N ALA A 10 -5.03 -11.56 -14.32
CA ALA A 10 -4.58 -10.92 -13.07
C ALA A 10 -4.81 -11.86 -11.88
N ILE A 11 -3.94 -11.82 -10.89
CA ILE A 11 -4.16 -12.55 -9.63
C ILE A 11 -4.64 -11.58 -8.57
N ILE A 12 -5.82 -11.87 -8.03
CA ILE A 12 -6.45 -11.17 -6.92
C ILE A 12 -6.32 -12.04 -5.68
N ALA A 13 -5.73 -11.52 -4.63
CA ALA A 13 -5.59 -12.23 -3.36
C ALA A 13 -5.51 -11.27 -2.19
N HIS A 14 -5.91 -11.74 -1.01
CA HIS A 14 -5.55 -11.08 0.23
C HIS A 14 -4.07 -11.26 0.55
N VAL A 15 -3.55 -10.43 1.44
CA VAL A 15 -2.21 -10.57 2.01
C VAL A 15 -2.09 -11.96 2.64
N ASP A 16 -0.95 -12.60 2.47
CA ASP A 16 -0.64 -13.94 2.99
C ASP A 16 -1.47 -15.12 2.44
N HIS A 17 -2.42 -14.93 1.51
CA HIS A 17 -3.12 -16.04 0.84
C HIS A 17 -2.23 -16.88 -0.09
N GLY A 18 -0.94 -16.54 -0.21
CA GLY A 18 0.05 -17.32 -0.96
C GLY A 18 0.18 -16.96 -2.43
N LYS A 19 -0.22 -15.74 -2.82
CA LYS A 19 -0.14 -15.22 -4.19
C LYS A 19 1.26 -15.36 -4.80
N THR A 20 2.28 -14.82 -4.15
CA THR A 20 3.67 -14.86 -4.65
C THR A 20 4.18 -16.29 -4.80
N THR A 21 3.86 -17.16 -3.83
CA THR A 21 4.28 -18.57 -3.86
C THR A 21 3.64 -19.32 -5.05
N LEU A 22 2.35 -19.08 -5.30
CA LEU A 22 1.65 -19.70 -6.43
C LEU A 22 2.20 -19.21 -7.77
N VAL A 23 2.47 -17.90 -7.93
CA VAL A 23 3.06 -17.36 -9.15
C VAL A 23 4.46 -17.90 -9.38
N ASP A 24 5.28 -18.04 -8.34
CA ASP A 24 6.60 -18.63 -8.46
C ASP A 24 6.54 -20.08 -8.99
N GLU A 25 5.58 -20.88 -8.49
CA GLU A 25 5.36 -22.25 -8.97
C GLU A 25 4.80 -22.27 -10.40
N MET A 26 3.88 -21.37 -10.75
CA MET A 26 3.42 -21.22 -12.14
C MET A 26 4.58 -20.90 -13.09
N LEU A 27 5.52 -20.04 -12.69
CA LEU A 27 6.70 -19.72 -13.50
C LEU A 27 7.68 -20.89 -13.62
N LYS A 28 7.86 -21.67 -12.54
CA LYS A 28 8.73 -22.87 -12.56
C LYS A 28 8.16 -23.93 -13.51
N GLN A 29 6.88 -24.26 -13.39
CA GLN A 29 6.24 -25.29 -14.20
C GLN A 29 5.88 -24.81 -15.61
N GLY A 30 5.66 -23.49 -15.79
CA GLY A 30 5.43 -22.83 -17.07
C GLY A 30 6.69 -22.52 -17.88
N GLY A 31 7.82 -23.19 -17.62
CA GLY A 31 9.03 -23.13 -18.45
C GLY A 31 9.79 -21.79 -18.45
N ALA A 32 9.51 -20.91 -17.48
CA ALA A 32 10.18 -19.60 -17.39
C ALA A 32 11.65 -19.71 -16.92
N PHE A 33 12.04 -20.83 -16.34
CA PHE A 33 13.39 -21.10 -15.82
C PHE A 33 14.06 -22.28 -16.56
N ARG A 34 15.39 -22.26 -16.65
CA ARG A 34 16.15 -23.40 -17.17
C ARG A 34 16.18 -24.54 -16.13
N GLU A 35 16.14 -25.79 -16.57
CA GLU A 35 16.04 -27.01 -15.73
C GLU A 35 17.05 -27.11 -14.56
N ASN A 36 18.15 -26.35 -14.55
CA ASN A 36 19.17 -26.35 -13.50
C ASN A 36 19.39 -24.99 -12.83
N GLN A 37 18.46 -24.05 -12.98
CA GLN A 37 18.58 -22.73 -12.37
C GLN A 37 18.07 -22.79 -10.93
N VAL A 38 18.96 -22.58 -9.94
CA VAL A 38 18.55 -22.38 -8.54
C VAL A 38 17.81 -21.04 -8.46
N VAL A 39 16.52 -21.11 -8.22
CA VAL A 39 15.66 -19.94 -8.07
C VAL A 39 15.47 -19.67 -6.59
N ALA A 40 15.75 -18.46 -6.15
CA ALA A 40 15.45 -18.03 -4.78
C ALA A 40 13.94 -18.01 -4.57
N ASP A 41 13.47 -18.36 -3.37
CA ASP A 41 12.06 -18.23 -3.02
C ASP A 41 11.61 -16.76 -3.11
N ARG A 42 10.34 -16.54 -3.51
CA ARG A 42 9.72 -15.21 -3.71
C ARG A 42 10.44 -14.35 -4.76
N VAL A 43 10.63 -14.92 -5.94
CA VAL A 43 11.31 -14.26 -7.07
C VAL A 43 10.58 -12.98 -7.50
N MET A 44 9.28 -12.91 -7.28
CA MET A 44 8.45 -11.75 -7.58
C MET A 44 8.67 -10.59 -6.62
N ASP A 45 8.99 -10.85 -5.34
CA ASP A 45 9.17 -9.80 -4.33
C ASP A 45 10.60 -9.25 -4.35
N ASN A 46 10.93 -8.44 -5.35
CA ASN A 46 12.25 -7.82 -5.47
C ASN A 46 12.45 -6.61 -4.54
N ASN A 47 11.40 -6.14 -3.87
CA ASN A 47 11.47 -5.03 -2.94
C ASN A 47 11.52 -5.57 -1.51
N ASP A 48 12.55 -5.20 -0.75
CA ASP A 48 12.70 -5.63 0.64
C ASP A 48 11.51 -5.22 1.52
N ILE A 49 10.86 -4.09 1.22
CA ILE A 49 9.67 -3.62 1.92
C ILE A 49 8.48 -4.54 1.67
N GLU A 50 8.28 -5.01 0.43
CA GLU A 50 7.23 -5.99 0.10
C GLU A 50 7.43 -7.29 0.86
N ARG A 51 8.69 -7.78 0.93
CA ARG A 51 9.03 -9.01 1.69
C ARG A 51 8.81 -8.87 3.19
N GLU A 52 9.22 -7.74 3.78
CA GLU A 52 9.09 -7.50 5.20
C GLU A 52 7.64 -7.31 5.65
N ARG A 53 6.82 -6.69 4.79
CA ARG A 53 5.42 -6.39 5.09
C ARG A 53 4.44 -7.44 4.58
N GLY A 54 4.91 -8.37 3.74
CA GLY A 54 4.07 -9.38 3.10
C GLY A 54 3.06 -8.83 2.09
N ILE A 55 3.17 -7.58 1.65
CA ILE A 55 2.23 -6.93 0.73
C ILE A 55 2.86 -6.66 -0.63
N THR A 56 2.07 -6.79 -1.70
CA THR A 56 2.44 -6.29 -3.03
C THR A 56 2.17 -4.79 -3.09
N ILE A 57 3.19 -4.00 -3.38
CA ILE A 57 3.11 -2.54 -3.51
C ILE A 57 2.95 -2.13 -4.97
N LEU A 58 3.76 -2.74 -5.84
CA LEU A 58 3.77 -2.47 -7.28
C LEU A 58 3.32 -3.68 -8.08
N ALA A 59 2.46 -3.43 -9.06
CA ALA A 59 2.08 -4.45 -10.02
C ALA A 59 3.28 -4.99 -10.78
N LYS A 60 3.37 -6.30 -10.92
CA LYS A 60 4.43 -6.97 -11.67
C LYS A 60 3.85 -7.83 -12.76
N ASN A 61 4.43 -7.72 -13.93
CA ASN A 61 4.10 -8.53 -15.09
C ASN A 61 5.08 -9.69 -15.19
N THR A 62 4.53 -10.89 -15.34
CA THR A 62 5.28 -12.11 -15.62
C THR A 62 4.61 -12.88 -16.76
N ALA A 63 5.32 -13.81 -17.36
CA ALA A 63 4.75 -14.66 -18.40
C ALA A 63 5.23 -16.11 -18.22
N ALA A 64 4.27 -17.03 -18.19
CA ALA A 64 4.50 -18.47 -18.25
C ALA A 64 4.11 -18.97 -19.66
N PHE A 65 4.65 -20.14 -20.04
CA PHE A 65 4.30 -20.79 -21.30
C PHE A 65 3.73 -22.17 -21.01
N TYR A 66 2.58 -22.46 -21.58
CA TYR A 66 1.94 -23.77 -21.43
C TYR A 66 1.29 -24.18 -22.76
N GLU A 67 1.63 -25.37 -23.28
CA GLU A 67 1.16 -25.92 -24.55
C GLU A 67 1.27 -24.95 -25.76
N GLY A 68 2.33 -24.14 -25.77
CA GLY A 68 2.56 -23.15 -26.85
C GLY A 68 1.79 -21.83 -26.68
N VAL A 69 0.98 -21.70 -25.62
CA VAL A 69 0.27 -20.47 -25.27
C VAL A 69 1.07 -19.67 -24.26
N LYS A 70 1.25 -18.39 -24.51
CA LYS A 70 1.83 -17.44 -23.56
C LYS A 70 0.75 -16.98 -22.59
N ILE A 71 0.98 -17.16 -21.30
CA ILE A 71 0.08 -16.71 -20.23
C ILE A 71 0.76 -15.56 -19.50
N ASN A 72 0.33 -14.33 -19.75
CA ASN A 72 0.76 -13.19 -18.96
C ASN A 72 0.02 -13.19 -17.64
N VAL A 73 0.78 -13.16 -16.55
CA VAL A 73 0.25 -13.12 -15.18
C VAL A 73 0.63 -11.78 -14.58
N ILE A 74 -0.39 -10.98 -14.22
CA ILE A 74 -0.19 -9.67 -13.62
C ILE A 74 -0.53 -9.78 -12.13
N ASP A 75 0.46 -9.48 -11.31
CA ASP A 75 0.30 -9.42 -9.86
C ASP A 75 -0.39 -8.10 -9.47
N THR A 76 -1.48 -8.17 -8.68
CA THR A 76 -2.23 -7.00 -8.25
C THR A 76 -1.92 -6.63 -6.80
N PRO A 77 -1.76 -5.33 -6.48
CA PRO A 77 -1.75 -4.88 -5.10
C PRO A 77 -3.05 -5.25 -4.40
N GLY A 78 -2.96 -5.72 -3.14
CA GLY A 78 -4.14 -6.08 -2.35
C GLY A 78 -4.69 -4.96 -1.47
N HIS A 79 -3.98 -3.85 -1.31
CA HIS A 79 -4.35 -2.78 -0.39
C HIS A 79 -5.17 -1.67 -1.08
N ALA A 80 -6.17 -1.15 -0.37
CA ALA A 80 -7.10 -0.12 -0.89
C ALA A 80 -6.41 1.17 -1.36
N ASP A 81 -5.29 1.57 -0.74
CA ASP A 81 -4.50 2.76 -1.14
C ASP A 81 -3.97 2.64 -2.58
N PHE A 82 -3.88 1.41 -3.12
CA PHE A 82 -3.46 1.12 -4.49
C PHE A 82 -4.61 0.82 -5.45
N SER A 83 -5.85 1.13 -5.07
CA SER A 83 -7.07 0.85 -5.85
C SER A 83 -7.00 1.31 -7.31
N GLY A 84 -6.43 2.49 -7.56
CA GLY A 84 -6.27 2.99 -8.91
C GLY A 84 -5.25 2.20 -9.76
N GLU A 85 -4.32 1.46 -9.15
CA GLU A 85 -3.43 0.54 -9.87
C GLU A 85 -4.18 -0.72 -10.24
N VAL A 86 -5.02 -1.22 -9.34
CA VAL A 86 -5.87 -2.39 -9.58
C VAL A 86 -6.78 -2.17 -10.78
N GLU A 87 -7.51 -1.04 -10.85
CA GLU A 87 -8.39 -0.73 -11.99
C GLU A 87 -7.62 -0.69 -13.32
N ARG A 88 -6.40 -0.16 -13.32
CA ARG A 88 -5.56 -0.11 -14.52
C ARG A 88 -5.07 -1.48 -14.97
N ILE A 89 -4.72 -2.34 -14.01
CA ILE A 89 -4.30 -3.71 -14.28
C ILE A 89 -5.46 -4.51 -14.86
N LEU A 90 -6.63 -4.41 -14.25
CA LEU A 90 -7.82 -5.11 -14.71
C LEU A 90 -8.18 -4.77 -16.16
N LYS A 91 -7.92 -3.54 -16.63
CA LYS A 91 -8.09 -3.19 -18.04
C LYS A 91 -7.09 -3.86 -19.00
N MET A 92 -5.97 -4.37 -18.51
CA MET A 92 -4.98 -5.07 -19.34
C MET A 92 -5.23 -6.57 -19.48
N VAL A 93 -6.15 -7.14 -18.69
CA VAL A 93 -6.39 -8.58 -18.63
C VAL A 93 -7.74 -8.97 -19.23
N ASN A 94 -7.91 -10.26 -19.47
CA ASN A 94 -9.15 -10.86 -19.98
C ASN A 94 -9.89 -11.65 -18.91
N GLY A 95 -9.24 -11.94 -17.77
CA GLY A 95 -9.86 -12.64 -16.65
C GLY A 95 -8.99 -12.59 -15.41
N VAL A 96 -9.51 -13.10 -14.31
CA VAL A 96 -8.88 -13.02 -13.01
C VAL A 96 -8.83 -14.38 -12.30
N LEU A 97 -7.75 -14.61 -11.58
CA LEU A 97 -7.61 -15.72 -10.63
C LEU A 97 -7.89 -15.16 -9.23
N LEU A 98 -9.00 -15.56 -8.62
CA LEU A 98 -9.36 -15.19 -7.26
C LEU A 98 -8.76 -16.21 -6.30
N LEU A 99 -7.68 -15.84 -5.63
CA LEU A 99 -6.97 -16.70 -4.68
C LEU A 99 -7.48 -16.49 -3.26
N VAL A 100 -7.95 -17.57 -2.63
CA VAL A 100 -8.51 -17.57 -1.29
C VAL A 100 -7.82 -18.64 -0.44
N ASP A 101 -7.48 -18.31 0.80
CA ASP A 101 -6.92 -19.28 1.76
C ASP A 101 -7.98 -20.28 2.21
N ALA A 102 -7.65 -21.57 2.20
CA ALA A 102 -8.57 -22.66 2.56
C ALA A 102 -9.03 -22.65 4.03
N ALA A 103 -8.32 -21.95 4.91
CA ALA A 103 -8.69 -21.83 6.33
C ALA A 103 -9.36 -20.49 6.66
N GLU A 104 -8.89 -19.39 6.03
CA GLU A 104 -9.34 -18.04 6.36
C GLU A 104 -10.60 -17.63 5.57
N GLY A 105 -10.75 -18.12 4.33
CA GLY A 105 -11.84 -17.74 3.44
C GLY A 105 -11.62 -16.39 2.74
N PRO A 106 -12.67 -15.85 2.07
CA PRO A 106 -12.58 -14.58 1.36
C PRO A 106 -12.51 -13.40 2.34
N MET A 107 -11.45 -12.60 2.22
CA MET A 107 -11.19 -11.46 3.08
C MET A 107 -11.72 -10.15 2.48
N PRO A 108 -12.09 -9.15 3.31
CA PRO A 108 -12.70 -7.90 2.83
C PRO A 108 -11.88 -7.11 1.79
N GLN A 109 -10.54 -7.17 1.83
CA GLN A 109 -9.70 -6.50 0.82
C GLN A 109 -9.89 -7.10 -0.58
N THR A 110 -10.16 -8.39 -0.65
CA THR A 110 -10.44 -9.11 -1.90
C THR A 110 -11.75 -8.61 -2.54
N ARG A 111 -12.73 -8.22 -1.72
CA ARG A 111 -14.05 -7.76 -2.14
C ARG A 111 -13.97 -6.58 -3.13
N PHE A 112 -13.19 -5.55 -2.81
CA PHE A 112 -13.06 -4.37 -3.67
C PHE A 112 -12.48 -4.71 -5.05
N VAL A 113 -11.39 -5.50 -5.07
CA VAL A 113 -10.72 -5.87 -6.33
C VAL A 113 -11.62 -6.79 -7.16
N LEU A 114 -12.30 -7.73 -6.51
CA LEU A 114 -13.25 -8.63 -7.16
C LEU A 114 -14.44 -7.84 -7.71
N GLN A 115 -15.03 -6.91 -6.96
CA GLN A 115 -16.11 -6.05 -7.44
C GLN A 115 -15.71 -5.32 -8.74
N LYS A 116 -14.51 -4.73 -8.78
CA LYS A 116 -14.01 -4.06 -9.99
C LYS A 116 -13.80 -5.01 -11.17
N ALA A 117 -13.37 -6.23 -10.92
CA ALA A 117 -13.25 -7.25 -11.95
C ALA A 117 -14.63 -7.66 -12.52
N LEU A 118 -15.64 -7.83 -11.65
CA LEU A 118 -17.01 -8.15 -12.04
C LEU A 118 -17.66 -6.99 -12.82
N GLU A 119 -17.49 -5.74 -12.38
CA GLU A 119 -17.96 -4.53 -13.09
C GLU A 119 -17.38 -4.42 -14.52
N LEU A 120 -16.16 -4.89 -14.73
CA LEU A 120 -15.50 -4.96 -16.04
C LEU A 120 -15.88 -6.24 -16.82
N ASN A 121 -16.78 -7.03 -16.30
CA ASN A 121 -17.27 -8.28 -16.88
C ASN A 121 -16.16 -9.31 -17.15
N HIS A 122 -15.13 -9.34 -16.28
CA HIS A 122 -14.08 -10.37 -16.37
C HIS A 122 -14.58 -11.74 -15.92
N LYS A 123 -14.07 -12.76 -16.59
CA LYS A 123 -14.22 -14.16 -16.17
C LYS A 123 -13.35 -14.42 -14.93
N VAL A 124 -13.89 -15.16 -13.99
CA VAL A 124 -13.23 -15.46 -12.71
C VAL A 124 -12.89 -16.94 -12.66
N ILE A 125 -11.72 -17.29 -12.14
CA ILE A 125 -11.37 -18.65 -11.72
C ILE A 125 -11.10 -18.57 -10.22
N VAL A 126 -11.84 -19.32 -9.42
CA VAL A 126 -11.65 -19.38 -7.97
C VAL A 126 -10.55 -20.39 -7.64
N VAL A 127 -9.56 -19.98 -6.86
CA VAL A 127 -8.44 -20.83 -6.46
C VAL A 127 -8.39 -20.88 -4.94
N VAL A 128 -8.84 -21.99 -4.35
CA VAL A 128 -8.73 -22.25 -2.91
C VAL A 128 -7.35 -22.81 -2.64
N ASN A 129 -6.49 -21.99 -2.01
CA ASN A 129 -5.08 -22.28 -1.78
C ASN A 129 -4.80 -22.73 -0.35
N LYS A 130 -3.64 -23.34 -0.13
CA LYS A 130 -3.18 -23.88 1.14
C LYS A 130 -4.05 -25.05 1.67
N ILE A 131 -4.53 -25.89 0.78
CA ILE A 131 -5.30 -27.10 1.15
C ILE A 131 -4.48 -28.12 1.97
N ASP A 132 -3.14 -27.94 2.00
CA ASP A 132 -2.19 -28.70 2.81
C ASP A 132 -2.26 -28.36 4.31
N ARG A 133 -2.96 -27.29 4.70
CA ARG A 133 -3.13 -26.93 6.11
C ARG A 133 -4.08 -27.89 6.83
N PRO A 134 -3.78 -28.25 8.10
CA PRO A 134 -4.65 -29.15 8.87
C PRO A 134 -6.00 -28.53 9.25
N ASP A 135 -6.12 -27.20 9.21
CA ASP A 135 -7.31 -26.42 9.49
C ASP A 135 -8.06 -25.96 8.22
N ALA A 136 -7.73 -26.54 7.06
CA ALA A 136 -8.40 -26.27 5.80
C ALA A 136 -9.87 -26.70 5.84
N ARG A 137 -10.79 -25.80 5.41
CA ARG A 137 -12.25 -25.99 5.34
C ARG A 137 -12.76 -25.69 3.93
N CYS A 138 -12.22 -26.41 2.96
CA CYS A 138 -12.36 -26.12 1.54
C CYS A 138 -13.82 -25.95 1.06
N HIS A 139 -14.76 -26.80 1.51
CA HIS A 139 -16.16 -26.72 1.10
C HIS A 139 -16.84 -25.44 1.61
N GLU A 140 -16.62 -25.11 2.90
CA GLU A 140 -17.17 -23.89 3.51
C GLU A 140 -16.63 -22.62 2.83
N VAL A 141 -15.33 -22.61 2.49
CA VAL A 141 -14.70 -21.48 1.79
C VAL A 141 -15.28 -21.29 0.38
N VAL A 142 -15.61 -22.37 -0.32
CA VAL A 142 -16.30 -22.27 -1.63
C VAL A 142 -17.67 -21.64 -1.47
N ASP A 143 -18.45 -22.05 -0.47
CA ASP A 143 -19.77 -21.48 -0.18
C ASP A 143 -19.65 -19.98 0.17
N GLU A 144 -18.67 -19.60 1.01
CA GLU A 144 -18.39 -18.19 1.34
C GLU A 144 -17.99 -17.33 0.11
N VAL A 145 -17.25 -17.92 -0.83
CA VAL A 145 -16.90 -17.24 -2.09
C VAL A 145 -18.13 -17.06 -2.97
N LEU A 146 -19.01 -18.07 -3.05
CA LEU A 146 -20.26 -17.96 -3.81
C LEU A 146 -21.19 -16.90 -3.19
N GLU A 147 -21.31 -16.86 -1.86
CA GLU A 147 -22.04 -15.80 -1.17
C GLU A 147 -21.46 -14.42 -1.49
N LEU A 148 -20.12 -14.27 -1.48
CA LEU A 148 -19.46 -13.03 -1.85
C LEU A 148 -19.75 -12.62 -3.30
N LEU A 149 -19.74 -13.54 -4.25
CA LEU A 149 -20.06 -13.26 -5.65
C LEU A 149 -21.53 -12.82 -5.79
N LEU A 150 -22.47 -13.46 -5.08
CA LEU A 150 -23.89 -13.06 -5.04
C LEU A 150 -24.06 -11.66 -4.44
N GLU A 151 -23.38 -11.35 -3.34
CA GLU A 151 -23.40 -10.00 -2.72
C GLU A 151 -22.85 -8.89 -3.62
N LEU A 152 -22.00 -9.26 -4.57
CA LEU A 152 -21.39 -8.34 -5.54
C LEU A 152 -22.16 -8.26 -6.87
N ASP A 153 -23.40 -8.79 -6.92
CA ASP A 153 -24.24 -8.83 -8.11
C ASP A 153 -23.56 -9.50 -9.33
N ALA A 154 -22.81 -10.58 -9.08
CA ALA A 154 -22.18 -11.36 -10.15
C ALA A 154 -23.23 -11.96 -11.12
N THR A 155 -22.91 -12.00 -12.40
CA THR A 155 -23.76 -12.62 -13.43
C THR A 155 -23.81 -14.14 -13.28
N GLU A 156 -24.81 -14.80 -13.90
CA GLU A 156 -24.92 -16.27 -13.90
C GLU A 156 -23.61 -16.93 -14.41
N GLU A 157 -23.00 -16.38 -15.47
CA GLU A 157 -21.74 -16.88 -16.03
C GLU A 157 -20.58 -16.74 -15.03
N GLN A 158 -20.56 -15.67 -14.23
CA GLN A 158 -19.55 -15.44 -13.20
C GLN A 158 -19.76 -16.32 -11.97
N LEU A 159 -21.02 -16.69 -11.65
CA LEU A 159 -21.32 -17.65 -10.58
C LEU A 159 -20.96 -19.09 -10.94
N GLU A 160 -20.96 -19.45 -12.23
CA GLU A 160 -20.50 -20.75 -12.75
C GLU A 160 -18.97 -20.84 -12.89
N SER A 161 -18.23 -19.95 -12.24
CA SER A 161 -16.76 -19.92 -12.26
C SER A 161 -16.14 -21.24 -11.81
N PRO A 162 -15.14 -21.77 -12.51
CA PRO A 162 -14.45 -22.99 -12.08
C PRO A 162 -13.73 -22.77 -10.75
N VAL A 163 -13.80 -23.79 -9.88
CA VAL A 163 -13.12 -23.81 -8.59
C VAL A 163 -11.96 -24.81 -8.65
N LEU A 164 -10.78 -24.32 -8.26
CA LEU A 164 -9.54 -25.11 -8.15
C LEU A 164 -9.09 -25.17 -6.71
N PHE A 165 -8.54 -26.30 -6.32
CA PHE A 165 -7.95 -26.55 -5.00
C PHE A 165 -6.44 -26.70 -5.14
N CYS A 166 -5.66 -25.84 -4.48
CA CYS A 166 -4.23 -25.73 -4.71
C CYS A 166 -3.43 -25.78 -3.41
N SER A 167 -2.22 -26.35 -3.49
CA SER A 167 -1.12 -26.06 -2.57
C SER A 167 -0.05 -25.30 -3.34
N GLY A 168 -0.04 -23.97 -3.20
CA GLY A 168 1.00 -23.13 -3.83
C GLY A 168 2.40 -23.48 -3.32
N ARG A 169 2.51 -24.01 -2.09
CA ARG A 169 3.77 -24.47 -1.51
C ARG A 169 4.31 -25.72 -2.21
N ASP A 170 3.44 -26.68 -2.48
CA ASP A 170 3.82 -27.96 -3.08
C ASP A 170 3.74 -27.93 -4.61
N GLY A 171 3.25 -26.81 -5.19
CA GLY A 171 3.11 -26.62 -6.63
C GLY A 171 2.07 -27.54 -7.26
N THR A 172 0.95 -27.79 -6.57
CA THR A 172 -0.09 -28.73 -7.02
C THR A 172 -1.45 -28.07 -7.11
N ALA A 173 -2.28 -28.53 -8.06
CA ALA A 173 -3.66 -28.11 -8.25
C ALA A 173 -4.57 -29.31 -8.58
N SER A 174 -5.85 -29.23 -8.18
CA SER A 174 -6.87 -30.22 -8.44
C SER A 174 -8.24 -29.57 -8.64
N LEU A 175 -9.15 -30.25 -9.31
CA LEU A 175 -10.58 -29.89 -9.40
C LEU A 175 -11.42 -30.43 -8.23
N SER A 176 -10.82 -31.21 -7.34
CA SER A 176 -11.51 -31.80 -6.18
C SER A 176 -10.69 -31.51 -4.91
N PRO A 177 -11.33 -31.13 -3.80
CA PRO A 177 -10.66 -30.92 -2.52
C PRO A 177 -10.10 -32.21 -1.91
N ASP A 178 -10.66 -33.39 -2.30
CA ASP A 178 -10.30 -34.71 -1.74
C ASP A 178 -9.02 -35.28 -2.33
N HIS A 179 -8.52 -34.71 -3.41
CA HIS A 179 -7.33 -35.19 -4.13
C HIS A 179 -6.31 -34.06 -4.26
N ALA A 180 -5.18 -34.20 -3.59
CA ALA A 180 -4.02 -33.37 -3.87
C ALA A 180 -3.54 -33.66 -5.30
N GLY A 181 -3.46 -32.61 -6.15
CA GLY A 181 -2.90 -32.73 -7.50
C GLY A 181 -1.42 -33.09 -7.46
N THR A 182 -0.84 -33.38 -8.62
CA THR A 182 0.58 -33.68 -8.78
C THR A 182 1.40 -32.48 -9.30
N ASP A 183 0.72 -31.56 -9.99
CA ASP A 183 1.29 -30.40 -10.66
C ASP A 183 0.23 -29.29 -10.83
N LEU A 184 0.59 -28.16 -11.45
CA LEU A 184 -0.34 -27.04 -11.74
C LEU A 184 -1.06 -27.19 -13.09
N LYS A 185 -0.95 -28.32 -13.78
CA LYS A 185 -1.60 -28.54 -15.07
C LYS A 185 -3.10 -28.26 -15.03
N PRO A 186 -3.91 -28.72 -14.02
CA PRO A 186 -5.34 -28.38 -13.95
C PRO A 186 -5.62 -26.89 -13.92
N MET A 187 -4.73 -26.08 -13.34
CA MET A 187 -4.83 -24.61 -13.32
C MET A 187 -4.59 -24.03 -14.71
N PHE A 188 -3.54 -24.45 -15.40
CA PHE A 188 -3.25 -23.98 -16.75
C PHE A 188 -4.38 -24.37 -17.72
N ASP A 189 -4.87 -25.60 -17.64
CA ASP A 189 -5.99 -26.08 -18.47
C ASP A 189 -7.26 -25.24 -18.21
N SER A 190 -7.55 -24.89 -16.95
CA SER A 190 -8.67 -24.02 -16.59
C SER A 190 -8.49 -22.59 -17.14
N ILE A 191 -7.27 -22.03 -17.10
CA ILE A 191 -6.98 -20.72 -17.69
C ILE A 191 -7.24 -20.77 -19.20
N LEU A 192 -6.75 -21.78 -19.91
CA LEU A 192 -6.91 -21.87 -21.35
C LEU A 192 -8.35 -22.10 -21.79
N SER A 193 -9.14 -22.86 -21.02
CA SER A 193 -10.53 -23.19 -21.35
C SER A 193 -11.55 -22.14 -20.93
N HIS A 194 -11.31 -21.43 -19.81
CA HIS A 194 -12.30 -20.52 -19.23
C HIS A 194 -12.01 -19.04 -19.55
N ILE A 195 -10.74 -18.62 -19.57
CA ILE A 195 -10.39 -17.23 -19.89
C ILE A 195 -10.32 -17.03 -21.39
N ASP A 196 -11.07 -16.04 -21.89
CA ASP A 196 -11.09 -15.73 -23.32
C ASP A 196 -9.74 -15.19 -23.81
N PRO A 197 -9.32 -15.60 -25.02
CA PRO A 197 -8.16 -15.01 -25.67
C PRO A 197 -8.41 -13.54 -26.02
N PRO A 198 -7.39 -12.69 -26.04
CA PRO A 198 -7.53 -11.31 -26.50
C PRO A 198 -8.07 -11.27 -27.94
N GLU A 199 -9.01 -10.35 -28.18
CA GLU A 199 -9.64 -10.13 -29.48
C GLU A 199 -9.48 -8.68 -29.91
N GLY A 200 -9.27 -8.44 -31.21
CA GLY A 200 -9.22 -7.09 -31.78
C GLY A 200 -8.88 -7.09 -33.27
N ASP A 201 -8.87 -5.89 -33.87
CA ASP A 201 -8.54 -5.68 -35.28
C ASP A 201 -7.03 -5.42 -35.43
N GLU A 202 -6.31 -6.41 -35.93
CA GLU A 202 -4.86 -6.33 -36.18
C GLU A 202 -4.50 -5.33 -37.30
N ASN A 203 -5.39 -5.14 -38.28
CA ASN A 203 -5.18 -4.26 -39.44
C ASN A 203 -5.74 -2.85 -39.22
N GLY A 204 -6.37 -2.60 -38.08
CA GLY A 204 -6.90 -1.29 -37.73
C GLY A 204 -5.83 -0.28 -37.32
N ASP A 205 -6.23 0.97 -37.20
CA ASP A 205 -5.38 2.03 -36.68
C ASP A 205 -4.92 1.74 -35.25
N LEU A 206 -3.64 1.98 -34.96
CA LEU A 206 -3.02 1.68 -33.67
C LEU A 206 -3.76 2.34 -32.50
N GLN A 207 -4.02 1.54 -31.49
CA GLN A 207 -4.44 1.99 -30.15
C GLN A 207 -3.72 1.19 -29.07
N VAL A 208 -2.99 1.89 -28.17
CA VAL A 208 -2.36 1.31 -26.99
C VAL A 208 -2.71 2.16 -25.78
N LEU A 209 -3.39 1.59 -24.81
CA LEU A 209 -3.67 2.28 -23.54
C LEU A 209 -2.48 2.14 -22.60
N VAL A 210 -1.95 3.26 -22.11
CA VAL A 210 -0.87 3.29 -21.11
C VAL A 210 -1.45 3.09 -19.72
N SER A 211 -1.23 1.93 -19.14
CA SER A 211 -1.78 1.54 -17.84
C SER A 211 -0.79 1.73 -16.69
N SER A 212 0.51 1.71 -16.98
CA SER A 212 1.56 1.95 -15.99
C SER A 212 2.74 2.71 -16.59
N ILE A 213 3.50 3.40 -15.76
CA ILE A 213 4.75 4.04 -16.14
C ILE A 213 5.88 3.63 -15.19
N ASP A 214 7.09 3.64 -15.72
CA ASP A 214 8.34 3.43 -14.99
C ASP A 214 9.33 4.50 -15.46
N TYR A 215 10.43 4.63 -14.76
CA TYR A 215 11.48 5.58 -15.12
C TYR A 215 12.86 4.95 -14.98
N ASN A 216 13.69 5.16 -15.98
CA ASN A 216 15.10 4.77 -15.96
C ASN A 216 15.95 5.97 -16.38
N GLU A 217 17.07 6.21 -15.68
CA GLU A 217 17.95 7.38 -15.93
C GLU A 217 18.56 7.39 -17.34
N TYR A 218 18.70 6.24 -17.99
CA TYR A 218 19.30 6.10 -19.33
C TYR A 218 18.30 6.26 -20.47
N VAL A 219 17.07 5.78 -20.29
CA VAL A 219 16.05 5.77 -21.36
C VAL A 219 14.88 6.71 -21.09
N GLY A 220 14.86 7.37 -19.93
CA GLY A 220 13.78 8.26 -19.52
C GLY A 220 12.52 7.51 -19.07
N ARG A 221 11.35 8.08 -19.34
CA ARG A 221 10.07 7.43 -19.03
C ARG A 221 9.83 6.21 -19.89
N ILE A 222 9.30 5.19 -19.26
CA ILE A 222 8.94 3.91 -19.86
C ILE A 222 7.42 3.75 -19.68
N GLY A 223 6.70 3.53 -20.76
CA GLY A 223 5.27 3.22 -20.73
C GLY A 223 5.05 1.71 -20.79
N ILE A 224 4.03 1.25 -20.05
CA ILE A 224 3.55 -0.14 -20.06
C ILE A 224 2.08 -0.10 -20.40
N GLY A 225 1.64 -0.90 -21.37
CA GLY A 225 0.26 -0.93 -21.79
C GLY A 225 -0.06 -2.12 -22.68
N ARG A 226 -1.37 -2.31 -22.94
CA ARG A 226 -1.86 -3.35 -23.85
C ARG A 226 -2.18 -2.76 -25.22
N VAL A 227 -1.83 -3.48 -26.27
CA VAL A 227 -2.24 -3.16 -27.64
C VAL A 227 -3.70 -3.60 -27.80
N GLU A 228 -4.61 -2.63 -27.95
CA GLU A 228 -6.05 -2.90 -28.12
C GLU A 228 -6.44 -3.06 -29.58
N ARG A 229 -5.76 -2.33 -30.48
CA ARG A 229 -6.00 -2.36 -31.93
C ARG A 229 -4.71 -2.11 -32.68
N GLY A 230 -4.57 -2.72 -33.85
CA GLY A 230 -3.45 -2.53 -34.77
C GLY A 230 -2.15 -3.20 -34.34
N GLN A 231 -1.06 -2.69 -34.86
CA GLN A 231 0.31 -3.15 -34.58
C GLN A 231 1.20 -1.96 -34.24
N ILE A 232 2.18 -2.20 -33.36
CA ILE A 232 3.21 -1.23 -33.00
C ILE A 232 4.60 -1.77 -33.32
N ARG A 233 5.52 -0.91 -33.75
CA ARG A 233 6.89 -1.27 -34.11
C ARG A 233 7.90 -0.29 -33.55
N VAL A 234 9.13 -0.75 -33.39
CA VAL A 234 10.28 0.13 -33.09
C VAL A 234 10.45 1.18 -34.19
N ASN A 235 10.83 2.38 -33.84
CA ASN A 235 10.97 3.56 -34.71
C ASN A 235 9.67 4.07 -35.34
N GLN A 236 8.50 3.61 -34.93
CA GLN A 236 7.20 4.10 -35.38
C GLN A 236 6.88 5.46 -34.76
N ASP A 237 6.39 6.37 -35.60
CA ASP A 237 5.79 7.62 -35.17
C ASP A 237 4.35 7.38 -34.68
N VAL A 238 3.99 7.93 -33.54
CA VAL A 238 2.68 7.80 -32.91
C VAL A 238 2.17 9.15 -32.46
N MET A 239 0.85 9.29 -32.33
CA MET A 239 0.22 10.42 -31.67
C MET A 239 -0.21 10.01 -30.26
N ILE A 240 0.07 10.86 -29.29
CA ILE A 240 -0.32 10.66 -27.90
C ILE A 240 -1.53 11.56 -27.63
N ALA A 241 -2.61 10.95 -27.17
CA ALA A 241 -3.85 11.64 -26.82
C ALA A 241 -4.40 11.11 -25.50
N ASP A 242 -5.15 11.95 -24.81
CA ASP A 242 -5.79 11.68 -23.54
C ASP A 242 -7.31 11.74 -23.74
N PHE A 243 -8.05 10.77 -23.20
CA PHE A 243 -9.50 10.68 -23.30
C PHE A 243 -10.22 11.94 -22.75
N HIS A 244 -9.72 12.51 -21.68
CA HIS A 244 -10.30 13.69 -21.04
C HIS A 244 -9.91 15.00 -21.70
N GLN A 245 -9.09 14.96 -22.78
CA GLN A 245 -8.64 16.12 -23.54
C GLN A 245 -7.95 17.19 -22.67
N THR A 246 -7.27 16.76 -21.59
CA THR A 246 -6.53 17.68 -20.71
C THR A 246 -5.28 18.23 -21.38
N LYS A 247 -4.84 17.58 -22.46
CA LYS A 247 -3.65 17.94 -23.26
C LYS A 247 -4.02 17.98 -24.74
N THR A 248 -3.37 18.88 -25.46
CA THR A 248 -3.38 18.82 -26.93
C THR A 248 -2.61 17.58 -27.39
N PRO A 249 -3.15 16.77 -28.32
CA PRO A 249 -2.43 15.62 -28.88
C PRO A 249 -1.05 16.02 -29.40
N TYR A 250 -0.03 15.22 -29.11
CA TYR A 250 1.35 15.49 -29.53
C TYR A 250 2.00 14.27 -30.15
N LYS A 251 3.01 14.52 -30.98
CA LYS A 251 3.75 13.47 -31.68
C LYS A 251 4.83 12.87 -30.78
N GLY A 252 4.95 11.55 -30.80
CA GLY A 252 6.04 10.80 -30.19
C GLY A 252 6.61 9.76 -31.14
N ARG A 253 7.74 9.16 -30.78
CA ARG A 253 8.39 8.09 -31.51
C ARG A 253 8.78 6.97 -30.57
N ILE A 254 8.50 5.74 -30.94
CA ILE A 254 8.88 4.54 -30.18
C ILE A 254 10.37 4.27 -30.42
N VAL A 255 11.19 4.43 -29.38
CA VAL A 255 12.65 4.19 -29.47
C VAL A 255 12.98 2.74 -29.15
N SER A 256 12.33 2.16 -28.12
CA SER A 256 12.48 0.76 -27.79
C SER A 256 11.12 0.13 -27.51
N LEU A 257 11.01 -1.16 -27.81
CA LEU A 257 9.85 -1.99 -27.57
C LEU A 257 10.33 -3.30 -26.95
N SER A 258 9.64 -3.77 -25.92
CA SER A 258 9.94 -5.03 -25.25
C SER A 258 8.66 -5.71 -24.78
N GLN A 259 8.73 -7.01 -24.59
CA GLN A 259 7.70 -7.84 -23.96
C GLN A 259 8.29 -8.55 -22.73
N ILE A 260 7.43 -9.12 -21.89
CA ILE A 260 7.85 -9.96 -20.77
C ILE A 260 7.88 -11.42 -21.20
N GLU A 261 8.97 -12.11 -20.90
CA GLU A 261 9.12 -13.56 -20.98
C GLU A 261 9.71 -14.07 -19.67
N GLY A 262 8.96 -14.89 -18.96
CA GLY A 262 9.27 -15.19 -17.57
C GLY A 262 9.28 -13.92 -16.74
N LEU A 263 10.42 -13.58 -16.15
CA LEU A 263 10.66 -12.36 -15.37
C LEU A 263 11.46 -11.29 -16.16
N LYS A 264 11.86 -11.57 -17.40
CA LYS A 264 12.78 -10.72 -18.14
C LYS A 264 12.05 -9.86 -19.16
N ARG A 265 12.52 -8.62 -19.31
CA ARG A 265 12.16 -7.76 -20.45
C ARG A 265 12.97 -8.21 -21.67
N VAL A 266 12.29 -8.73 -22.68
CA VAL A 266 12.90 -9.20 -23.93
C VAL A 266 12.60 -8.18 -25.02
N PRO A 267 13.60 -7.66 -25.76
CA PRO A 267 13.38 -6.75 -26.86
C PRO A 267 12.50 -7.39 -27.94
N ALA A 268 11.55 -6.61 -28.46
CA ALA A 268 10.67 -7.00 -29.55
C ALA A 268 10.78 -5.96 -30.67
N GLU A 269 10.72 -6.39 -31.94
CA GLU A 269 10.70 -5.48 -33.08
C GLU A 269 9.30 -4.95 -33.35
N ASN A 270 8.28 -5.77 -33.06
CA ASN A 270 6.87 -5.46 -33.23
C ASN A 270 6.03 -6.11 -32.13
N ALA A 271 4.81 -5.61 -31.95
CA ALA A 271 3.77 -6.20 -31.12
C ALA A 271 2.40 -5.92 -31.73
N GLN A 272 1.42 -6.74 -31.40
CA GLN A 272 0.09 -6.71 -31.98
C GLN A 272 -1.00 -6.83 -30.91
N VAL A 273 -2.25 -6.79 -31.33
CA VAL A 273 -3.44 -6.90 -30.47
C VAL A 273 -3.28 -7.93 -29.37
N GLY A 274 -3.59 -7.54 -28.14
CA GLY A 274 -3.52 -8.37 -26.93
C GLY A 274 -2.16 -8.36 -26.25
N ASP A 275 -1.07 -8.01 -26.95
CA ASP A 275 0.26 -7.99 -26.35
C ASP A 275 0.38 -6.89 -25.29
N ILE A 276 0.95 -7.25 -24.14
CA ILE A 276 1.38 -6.30 -23.12
C ILE A 276 2.80 -5.89 -23.44
N ILE A 277 2.99 -4.61 -23.69
CA ILE A 277 4.23 -4.02 -24.16
C ILE A 277 4.86 -3.07 -23.15
N ILE A 278 6.17 -2.97 -23.23
CA ILE A 278 7.01 -2.01 -22.53
C ILE A 278 7.72 -1.19 -23.59
N PHE A 279 7.54 0.12 -23.57
CA PHE A 279 8.11 0.99 -24.61
C PHE A 279 8.76 2.25 -24.03
N SER A 280 9.69 2.85 -24.76
CA SER A 280 10.33 4.12 -24.42
C SER A 280 10.42 5.07 -25.62
N GLY A 281 10.84 6.31 -25.38
CA GLY A 281 11.03 7.34 -26.40
C GLY A 281 10.03 8.50 -26.31
N ILE A 282 9.11 8.49 -25.36
CA ILE A 282 8.08 9.53 -25.17
C ILE A 282 8.23 10.13 -23.76
N GLU A 283 8.93 11.28 -23.67
CA GLU A 283 9.28 11.90 -22.38
C GLU A 283 8.07 12.32 -21.52
N LYS A 284 6.98 12.76 -22.18
CA LYS A 284 5.80 13.31 -21.50
C LYS A 284 4.67 12.31 -21.32
N ILE A 285 4.93 11.02 -21.59
CA ILE A 285 3.93 9.98 -21.45
C ILE A 285 3.42 9.90 -20.00
N THR A 286 2.12 9.74 -19.85
CA THR A 286 1.47 9.55 -18.55
C THR A 286 0.49 8.38 -18.58
N ILE A 287 0.10 7.90 -17.42
CA ILE A 287 -0.92 6.86 -17.30
C ILE A 287 -2.25 7.42 -17.83
N GLY A 288 -2.98 6.62 -18.63
CA GLY A 288 -4.23 7.00 -19.27
C GLY A 288 -4.05 7.64 -20.65
N ASP A 289 -2.81 7.95 -21.05
CA ASP A 289 -2.55 8.35 -22.43
C ASP A 289 -2.78 7.14 -23.36
N THR A 290 -3.29 7.42 -24.55
CA THR A 290 -3.42 6.43 -25.64
C THR A 290 -2.41 6.75 -26.74
N LEU A 291 -1.65 5.74 -27.14
CA LEU A 291 -0.85 5.82 -28.37
C LEU A 291 -1.78 5.52 -29.54
N CYS A 292 -1.93 6.49 -30.44
CA CYS A 292 -2.77 6.40 -31.62
C CYS A 292 -1.93 6.42 -32.90
N ALA A 293 -2.50 5.89 -33.99
CA ALA A 293 -1.96 6.13 -35.31
C ALA A 293 -2.01 7.62 -35.67
N PRO A 294 -1.01 8.20 -36.35
CA PRO A 294 -1.05 9.60 -36.78
C PRO A 294 -2.22 9.94 -37.73
N SER A 295 -2.75 8.94 -38.43
CA SER A 295 -3.90 9.04 -39.32
C SER A 295 -5.24 9.17 -38.61
N ASN A 296 -5.32 8.61 -37.36
CA ASN A 296 -6.57 8.54 -36.60
C ASN A 296 -6.28 8.65 -35.11
N ILE A 297 -6.64 9.79 -34.53
CA ILE A 297 -6.45 10.07 -33.09
C ILE A 297 -7.74 9.75 -32.35
N GLU A 298 -7.80 8.56 -31.76
CA GLU A 298 -8.95 8.03 -31.05
C GLU A 298 -8.53 7.52 -29.67
N PRO A 299 -8.55 8.37 -28.62
CA PRO A 299 -8.15 7.98 -27.29
C PRO A 299 -9.14 7.00 -26.66
N LEU A 300 -8.62 5.99 -25.98
CA LEU A 300 -9.40 4.99 -25.27
C LEU A 300 -9.96 5.55 -23.96
N VAL A 301 -11.16 5.07 -23.59
CA VAL A 301 -11.80 5.46 -22.33
C VAL A 301 -10.92 5.09 -21.15
N PHE A 302 -10.64 6.09 -20.33
CA PHE A 302 -9.82 5.93 -19.15
C PHE A 302 -10.49 6.59 -17.93
N VAL A 303 -10.56 5.87 -16.82
CA VAL A 303 -11.08 6.41 -15.55
C VAL A 303 -10.02 7.33 -14.95
N LYS A 304 -10.40 8.56 -14.61
CA LYS A 304 -9.48 9.54 -14.02
C LYS A 304 -8.87 8.97 -12.74
N ILE A 305 -7.56 9.08 -12.62
CA ILE A 305 -6.85 8.66 -11.41
C ILE A 305 -7.39 9.45 -10.23
N SER A 306 -7.74 8.75 -9.14
CA SER A 306 -8.22 9.38 -7.91
C SER A 306 -7.18 10.38 -7.39
N GLU A 307 -7.67 11.54 -6.98
CA GLU A 307 -6.82 12.58 -6.42
C GLU A 307 -6.26 12.16 -5.05
N PRO A 308 -5.09 12.67 -4.65
CA PRO A 308 -4.59 12.50 -3.30
C PRO A 308 -5.62 12.94 -2.25
N THR A 309 -5.68 12.23 -1.14
CA THR A 309 -6.58 12.54 -0.01
C THR A 309 -5.85 12.94 1.25
N VAL A 310 -4.56 12.57 1.37
CA VAL A 310 -3.71 12.83 2.54
C VAL A 310 -2.44 13.54 2.12
N GLU A 311 -2.00 14.50 2.92
CA GLU A 311 -0.73 15.20 2.71
C GLU A 311 0.15 15.22 3.96
N MET A 312 1.45 15.33 3.75
CA MET A 312 2.47 15.52 4.78
C MET A 312 3.50 16.55 4.33
N THR A 313 4.08 17.28 5.27
CA THR A 313 5.20 18.17 4.99
C THR A 313 6.51 17.44 5.27
N PHE A 314 7.38 17.40 4.26
CA PHE A 314 8.75 16.90 4.36
C PHE A 314 9.69 18.08 4.53
N SER A 315 10.49 18.10 5.57
CA SER A 315 11.41 19.19 5.87
C SER A 315 12.80 18.66 6.18
N VAL A 316 13.79 19.55 6.06
CA VAL A 316 15.15 19.24 6.51
C VAL A 316 15.13 18.95 8.00
N ASN A 317 15.86 17.91 8.43
CA ASN A 317 16.03 17.63 9.85
C ASN A 317 16.91 18.72 10.49
N ASN A 318 16.34 19.44 11.45
CA ASN A 318 17.03 20.49 12.22
C ASN A 318 17.17 20.13 13.71
N SER A 319 17.11 18.82 14.04
CA SER A 319 17.32 18.33 15.40
C SER A 319 18.80 18.47 15.83
N PRO A 320 19.12 18.38 17.13
CA PRO A 320 20.51 18.33 17.62
C PRO A 320 21.33 17.14 17.09
N PHE A 321 20.68 16.16 16.50
CA PHE A 321 21.32 15.00 15.87
C PHE A 321 21.36 15.06 14.34
N ALA A 322 20.91 16.17 13.76
CA ALA A 322 20.89 16.35 12.31
C ALA A 322 22.27 16.10 11.67
N GLY A 323 22.28 15.38 10.54
CA GLY A 323 23.48 15.10 9.74
C GLY A 323 24.42 14.03 10.33
N LYS A 324 24.05 13.37 11.44
CA LYS A 324 24.91 12.34 12.05
C LYS A 324 24.72 10.95 11.43
N GLU A 325 23.59 10.69 10.83
CA GLU A 325 23.21 9.36 10.36
C GLU A 325 22.88 9.30 8.87
N GLY A 326 22.39 10.42 8.29
CA GLY A 326 22.01 10.51 6.89
C GLY A 326 23.19 10.82 5.95
N LYS A 327 23.13 10.27 4.74
CA LYS A 327 24.03 10.63 3.64
C LYS A 327 23.49 11.85 2.86
N TYR A 328 22.17 11.93 2.71
CA TYR A 328 21.47 12.99 1.99
C TYR A 328 20.62 13.77 2.98
N VAL A 329 21.02 15.01 3.29
CA VAL A 329 20.49 15.80 4.42
C VAL A 329 20.04 17.21 4.02
N THR A 330 20.30 17.65 2.77
CA THR A 330 20.01 19.01 2.32
C THR A 330 18.62 19.11 1.68
N SER A 331 18.02 20.32 1.75
CA SER A 331 16.71 20.57 1.12
C SER A 331 16.73 20.26 -0.39
N ARG A 332 17.81 20.61 -1.09
CA ARG A 332 17.96 20.32 -2.51
C ARG A 332 17.94 18.80 -2.80
N GLN A 333 18.66 18.00 -2.01
CA GLN A 333 18.68 16.54 -2.20
C GLN A 333 17.30 15.93 -1.97
N ILE A 334 16.58 16.37 -0.93
CA ILE A 334 15.22 15.93 -0.63
C ILE A 334 14.27 16.34 -1.77
N HIS A 335 14.38 17.60 -2.23
CA HIS A 335 13.62 18.13 -3.36
C HIS A 335 13.82 17.27 -4.61
N ASP A 336 15.07 17.11 -5.06
CA ASP A 336 15.40 16.35 -6.27
C ASP A 336 14.89 14.92 -6.20
N ARG A 337 14.98 14.28 -5.02
CA ARG A 337 14.47 12.92 -4.80
C ARG A 337 12.94 12.84 -4.89
N LEU A 338 12.21 13.75 -4.26
CA LEU A 338 10.75 13.79 -4.29
C LEU A 338 10.22 14.11 -5.69
N PHE A 339 10.85 15.05 -6.40
CA PHE A 339 10.46 15.33 -7.79
C PHE A 339 10.80 14.20 -8.75
N LYS A 340 11.86 13.43 -8.48
CA LYS A 340 12.17 12.19 -9.22
C LYS A 340 11.09 11.12 -9.02
N GLU A 341 10.47 11.05 -7.84
CA GLU A 341 9.37 10.12 -7.59
C GLU A 341 8.15 10.41 -8.47
N LEU A 342 7.84 11.68 -8.77
CA LEU A 342 6.75 12.05 -9.67
C LEU A 342 6.92 11.51 -11.11
N LEU A 343 8.13 11.09 -11.49
CA LEU A 343 8.37 10.47 -12.79
C LEU A 343 7.85 9.04 -12.85
N LYS A 344 7.71 8.38 -11.69
CA LYS A 344 7.25 7.00 -11.53
C LYS A 344 5.83 6.92 -11.01
N ASP A 345 5.51 7.75 -10.03
CA ASP A 345 4.23 7.76 -9.34
C ASP A 345 3.38 8.96 -9.70
N VAL A 346 2.35 8.73 -10.51
CA VAL A 346 1.41 9.77 -10.96
C VAL A 346 0.34 10.13 -9.92
N SER A 347 0.21 9.34 -8.84
CA SER A 347 -0.73 9.59 -7.76
C SER A 347 -0.16 10.46 -6.66
N LEU A 348 1.14 10.70 -6.70
CA LEU A 348 1.85 11.59 -5.79
C LEU A 348 1.80 13.03 -6.31
N ARG A 349 1.62 14.01 -5.43
CA ARG A 349 1.80 15.43 -5.72
C ARG A 349 2.83 16.01 -4.79
N VAL A 350 3.76 16.75 -5.33
CA VAL A 350 4.78 17.48 -4.56
C VAL A 350 4.66 18.96 -4.90
N SER A 351 4.58 19.80 -3.88
CA SER A 351 4.52 21.26 -4.02
C SER A 351 5.43 21.93 -3.00
N GLU A 352 5.93 23.10 -3.39
CA GLU A 352 6.72 23.95 -2.50
C GLU A 352 5.82 24.55 -1.42
N THR A 353 6.38 24.82 -0.25
CA THR A 353 5.75 25.56 0.83
C THR A 353 6.33 27.00 0.89
N GLU A 354 5.80 27.84 1.74
CA GLU A 354 6.37 29.18 1.99
C GLU A 354 7.81 29.10 2.57
N ASN A 355 8.16 27.96 3.18
CA ASN A 355 9.49 27.71 3.70
C ASN A 355 10.31 26.90 2.69
N ALA A 356 11.40 27.46 2.18
CA ALA A 356 12.29 26.82 1.20
C ALA A 356 12.91 25.48 1.66
N ASP A 357 12.92 25.20 2.98
CA ASP A 357 13.45 23.97 3.56
C ASP A 357 12.38 22.87 3.72
N SER A 358 11.17 23.07 3.18
CA SER A 358 10.08 22.11 3.30
C SER A 358 9.27 21.97 2.01
N LEU A 359 8.74 20.77 1.80
CA LEU A 359 7.91 20.40 0.66
C LEU A 359 6.63 19.74 1.16
N ARG A 360 5.52 20.07 0.55
CA ARG A 360 4.24 19.40 0.77
C ARG A 360 4.13 18.23 -0.19
N VAL A 361 3.91 17.05 0.35
CA VAL A 361 3.78 15.80 -0.39
C VAL A 361 2.41 15.21 -0.11
N ALA A 362 1.60 15.06 -1.15
CA ALA A 362 0.25 14.51 -1.04
C ALA A 362 0.17 13.16 -1.77
N GLY A 363 -0.46 12.19 -1.12
CA GLY A 363 -0.66 10.82 -1.60
C GLY A 363 -2.08 10.34 -1.37
N ARG A 364 -2.39 9.13 -1.84
CA ARG A 364 -3.74 8.56 -1.74
C ARG A 364 -4.13 8.18 -0.32
N GLY A 365 -3.15 7.84 0.53
CA GLY A 365 -3.38 7.41 1.89
C GLY A 365 -2.10 7.46 2.72
N GLU A 366 -2.23 7.13 4.00
CA GLU A 366 -1.13 7.14 4.95
C GLU A 366 -0.07 6.08 4.62
N MET A 367 -0.50 4.89 4.20
CA MET A 367 0.42 3.80 3.84
C MET A 367 1.26 4.16 2.60
N HIS A 368 0.66 4.83 1.61
CA HIS A 368 1.38 5.29 0.44
C HIS A 368 2.55 6.23 0.81
N LEU A 369 2.29 7.21 1.70
CA LEU A 369 3.31 8.13 2.18
C LEU A 369 4.34 7.43 3.10
N SER A 370 3.92 6.47 3.93
CA SER A 370 4.84 5.70 4.78
C SER A 370 5.83 4.86 3.97
N ILE A 371 5.40 4.29 2.85
CA ILE A 371 6.28 3.57 1.91
C ILE A 371 7.31 4.51 1.28
N LEU A 372 6.89 5.71 0.86
CA LEU A 372 7.80 6.72 0.34
C LEU A 372 8.85 7.12 1.38
N ILE A 373 8.44 7.36 2.62
CA ILE A 373 9.33 7.68 3.75
C ILE A 373 10.33 6.55 3.98
N GLU A 374 9.88 5.29 3.99
CA GLU A 374 10.73 4.14 4.23
C GLU A 374 11.72 3.91 3.07
N ASN A 375 11.30 4.09 1.81
CA ASN A 375 12.19 4.04 0.66
C ASN A 375 13.30 5.09 0.77
N MET A 376 12.95 6.34 1.04
CA MET A 376 13.92 7.42 1.21
C MET A 376 14.88 7.14 2.39
N ARG A 377 14.36 6.62 3.50
CA ARG A 377 15.17 6.22 4.67
C ARG A 377 16.23 5.18 4.29
N ARG A 378 15.85 4.14 3.55
CA ARG A 378 16.77 3.06 3.10
C ARG A 378 17.77 3.53 2.07
N GLU A 379 17.41 4.51 1.24
CA GLU A 379 18.32 5.16 0.30
C GLU A 379 19.37 6.04 1.00
N GLY A 380 19.21 6.31 2.29
CA GLY A 380 20.17 7.08 3.10
C GLY A 380 19.79 8.54 3.31
N TYR A 381 18.55 8.93 3.05
CA TYR A 381 18.04 10.26 3.35
C TYR A 381 17.76 10.46 4.83
N GLU A 382 17.99 11.69 5.31
CA GLU A 382 17.60 12.16 6.63
C GLU A 382 16.74 13.40 6.49
N PHE A 383 15.55 13.36 7.10
CA PHE A 383 14.56 14.43 7.01
C PHE A 383 13.59 14.37 8.19
N ALA A 384 12.71 15.35 8.31
CA ALA A 384 11.63 15.34 9.27
C ALA A 384 10.29 15.47 8.56
N VAL A 385 9.25 14.83 9.12
CA VAL A 385 7.88 14.94 8.61
C VAL A 385 6.93 15.37 9.71
N ASN A 386 5.88 16.11 9.32
CA ASN A 386 4.77 16.44 10.20
C ASN A 386 3.73 15.31 10.22
N PRO A 387 2.75 15.35 11.13
CA PRO A 387 1.62 14.43 11.09
C PRO A 387 0.87 14.46 9.76
N PRO A 388 0.35 13.31 9.26
CA PRO A 388 -0.49 13.28 8.08
C PRO A 388 -1.76 14.13 8.30
N GLN A 389 -2.15 14.88 7.27
CA GLN A 389 -3.35 15.72 7.26
C GLN A 389 -4.22 15.37 6.05
N VAL A 390 -5.54 15.45 6.19
CA VAL A 390 -6.43 15.26 5.05
C VAL A 390 -6.49 16.50 4.19
N LEU A 391 -6.58 16.30 2.88
CA LEU A 391 -6.77 17.38 1.91
C LEU A 391 -8.22 17.83 1.92
N LEU A 392 -8.46 19.03 2.41
CA LEU A 392 -9.77 19.67 2.38
C LEU A 392 -10.03 20.30 1.00
N LYS A 393 -11.29 20.26 0.55
CA LYS A 393 -11.74 20.91 -0.69
C LYS A 393 -12.80 21.94 -0.38
N GLU A 394 -12.79 23.04 -1.10
CA GLU A 394 -13.87 24.02 -1.07
C GLU A 394 -14.84 23.74 -2.22
N ILE A 395 -16.05 23.30 -1.89
CA ILE A 395 -17.12 22.98 -2.85
C ILE A 395 -18.33 23.84 -2.46
N ASP A 396 -18.83 24.62 -3.40
CA ASP A 396 -19.97 25.55 -3.20
C ASP A 396 -19.79 26.50 -1.99
N GLY A 397 -18.54 26.96 -1.75
CA GLY A 397 -18.22 27.87 -0.64
C GLY A 397 -18.25 27.21 0.75
N LYS A 398 -18.26 25.88 0.83
CA LYS A 398 -18.15 25.10 2.06
C LYS A 398 -16.94 24.19 2.03
N THR A 399 -16.29 24.06 3.17
CA THR A 399 -15.18 23.14 3.33
C THR A 399 -15.70 21.69 3.36
N HIS A 400 -15.16 20.85 2.49
CA HIS A 400 -15.43 19.42 2.41
C HIS A 400 -14.18 18.63 2.76
N GLU A 401 -14.40 17.46 3.37
CA GLU A 401 -13.35 16.51 3.73
C GLU A 401 -13.58 15.15 3.06
N PRO A 402 -12.50 14.36 2.84
CA PRO A 402 -12.63 13.03 2.28
C PRO A 402 -13.30 12.09 3.27
N ILE A 403 -14.25 11.31 2.78
CA ILE A 403 -14.98 10.28 3.51
C ILE A 403 -14.58 8.91 2.98
N GLU A 404 -14.39 7.98 3.90
CA GLU A 404 -14.12 6.58 3.59
C GLU A 404 -15.29 5.69 4.00
N ARG A 405 -15.57 4.71 3.16
CA ARG A 405 -16.43 3.58 3.50
C ARG A 405 -15.59 2.58 4.27
N LEU A 406 -15.90 2.44 5.54
CA LEU A 406 -15.21 1.57 6.47
C LEU A 406 -16.01 0.28 6.66
N ILE A 407 -15.39 -0.86 6.39
CA ILE A 407 -15.96 -2.19 6.62
C ILE A 407 -15.19 -2.84 7.75
N ILE A 408 -15.91 -3.20 8.80
CA ILE A 408 -15.38 -3.85 9.99
C ILE A 408 -16.04 -5.23 10.13
N ASP A 409 -15.22 -6.24 10.38
CA ASP A 409 -15.65 -7.58 10.72
C ASP A 409 -15.05 -7.97 12.07
N VAL A 410 -15.89 -8.22 13.07
CA VAL A 410 -15.48 -8.49 14.45
C VAL A 410 -16.37 -9.55 15.10
N PRO A 411 -15.83 -10.36 16.03
CA PRO A 411 -16.65 -11.14 16.94
C PRO A 411 -17.67 -10.25 17.67
N GLU A 412 -18.88 -10.76 17.90
CA GLU A 412 -20.00 -10.01 18.50
C GLU A 412 -19.61 -9.35 19.83
N GLU A 413 -18.73 -9.97 20.62
CA GLU A 413 -18.26 -9.45 21.92
C GLU A 413 -17.55 -8.09 21.83
N PHE A 414 -16.91 -7.76 20.68
CA PHE A 414 -16.17 -6.51 20.47
C PHE A 414 -17.00 -5.41 19.79
N MET A 415 -18.22 -5.71 19.35
CA MET A 415 -19.09 -4.78 18.62
C MET A 415 -19.33 -3.48 19.44
N GLY A 416 -19.57 -3.60 20.74
CA GLY A 416 -19.84 -2.45 21.60
C GLY A 416 -18.69 -1.43 21.62
N SER A 417 -17.45 -1.91 21.77
CA SER A 417 -16.24 -1.07 21.75
C SER A 417 -16.06 -0.37 20.41
N VAL A 418 -16.28 -1.09 19.31
CA VAL A 418 -16.19 -0.53 17.95
C VAL A 418 -17.21 0.58 17.72
N MET A 419 -18.48 0.35 18.10
CA MET A 419 -19.56 1.33 17.94
C MET A 419 -19.29 2.62 18.71
N GLU A 420 -18.83 2.52 19.98
CA GLU A 420 -18.48 3.67 20.80
C GLU A 420 -17.36 4.50 20.15
N LYS A 421 -16.30 3.84 19.70
CA LYS A 421 -15.15 4.52 19.09
C LYS A 421 -15.48 5.15 17.74
N MET A 422 -16.27 4.48 16.91
CA MET A 422 -16.72 5.05 15.63
C MET A 422 -17.58 6.29 15.86
N GLY A 423 -18.46 6.30 16.85
CA GLY A 423 -19.26 7.46 17.21
C GLY A 423 -18.41 8.69 17.58
N THR A 424 -17.34 8.52 18.39
CA THR A 424 -16.43 9.61 18.75
C THR A 424 -15.62 10.13 17.58
N ARG A 425 -15.37 9.29 16.56
CA ARG A 425 -14.63 9.59 15.32
C ARG A 425 -15.50 10.05 14.16
N LYS A 426 -16.79 10.38 14.44
CA LYS A 426 -17.76 10.85 13.45
C LYS A 426 -18.11 9.83 12.37
N GLY A 427 -18.00 8.53 12.67
CA GLY A 427 -18.48 7.46 11.80
C GLY A 427 -20.02 7.39 11.82
N GLU A 428 -20.62 7.34 10.63
CA GLU A 428 -22.05 7.15 10.42
C GLU A 428 -22.30 5.69 10.03
N LEU A 429 -23.11 4.98 10.81
CA LEU A 429 -23.45 3.59 10.55
C LEU A 429 -24.33 3.49 9.30
N ILE A 430 -23.92 2.71 8.33
CA ILE A 430 -24.67 2.44 7.10
C ILE A 430 -25.42 1.10 7.23
N GLN A 431 -24.70 0.04 7.60
CA GLN A 431 -25.25 -1.30 7.69
C GLN A 431 -24.58 -2.09 8.81
N MET A 432 -25.33 -2.98 9.40
CA MET A 432 -24.84 -3.96 10.37
C MET A 432 -25.56 -5.29 10.14
N ALA A 433 -24.82 -6.35 9.94
CA ALA A 433 -25.36 -7.68 9.68
C ALA A 433 -24.59 -8.75 10.45
N PRO A 434 -25.28 -9.69 11.10
CA PRO A 434 -24.62 -10.85 11.71
C PRO A 434 -24.15 -11.82 10.61
N GLN A 435 -22.95 -12.37 10.77
CA GLN A 435 -22.33 -13.33 9.89
C GLN A 435 -21.79 -14.50 10.75
N GLY A 436 -22.63 -15.48 11.03
CA GLY A 436 -22.34 -16.55 11.99
C GLY A 436 -22.10 -16.03 13.41
N SER A 437 -20.89 -16.22 13.95
CA SER A 437 -20.45 -15.70 15.27
C SER A 437 -19.81 -14.30 15.19
N ARG A 438 -19.79 -13.68 14.03
CA ARG A 438 -19.17 -12.38 13.77
C ARG A 438 -20.20 -11.34 13.34
N MET A 439 -19.84 -10.09 13.46
CA MET A 439 -20.66 -8.95 13.01
C MET A 439 -19.90 -8.19 11.92
N LYS A 440 -20.55 -8.03 10.78
CA LYS A 440 -20.09 -7.15 9.71
C LYS A 440 -20.76 -5.79 9.86
N ILE A 441 -19.97 -4.74 9.95
CA ILE A 441 -20.42 -3.38 10.21
C ILE A 441 -19.83 -2.45 9.16
N GLU A 442 -20.68 -1.64 8.52
CA GLU A 442 -20.25 -0.64 7.53
C GLU A 442 -20.52 0.78 8.05
N PHE A 443 -19.52 1.65 7.93
CA PHE A 443 -19.62 3.08 8.26
C PHE A 443 -19.18 3.96 7.11
N LEU A 444 -19.71 5.19 7.06
CA LEU A 444 -19.07 6.33 6.40
C LEU A 444 -18.36 7.18 7.44
N ILE A 445 -17.05 7.35 7.29
CA ILE A 445 -16.22 8.02 8.28
C ILE A 445 -15.26 9.02 7.61
N PRO A 446 -15.02 10.22 8.17
CA PRO A 446 -13.95 11.09 7.72
C PRO A 446 -12.59 10.37 7.75
N SER A 447 -11.79 10.45 6.67
CA SER A 447 -10.48 9.79 6.59
C SER A 447 -9.58 10.13 7.78
N ARG A 448 -9.65 11.38 8.30
CA ARG A 448 -8.92 11.77 9.52
C ARG A 448 -9.41 11.06 10.80
N GLY A 449 -10.61 10.51 10.80
CA GLY A 449 -11.15 9.70 11.90
C GLY A 449 -10.50 8.32 11.99
N LEU A 450 -9.87 7.86 10.91
CA LEU A 450 -9.15 6.59 10.86
C LEU A 450 -7.69 6.71 11.31
N PHE A 451 -7.13 7.92 11.36
CA PHE A 451 -5.75 8.11 11.83
C PHE A 451 -5.59 7.58 13.26
N GLY A 452 -4.62 6.66 13.44
CA GLY A 452 -4.34 6.01 14.70
C GLY A 452 -5.39 4.98 15.17
N TYR A 453 -6.48 4.78 14.44
CA TYR A 453 -7.52 3.84 14.85
C TYR A 453 -7.14 2.37 14.62
N ARG A 454 -6.34 2.07 13.59
CA ARG A 454 -6.00 0.69 13.24
C ARG A 454 -5.28 -0.05 14.37
N SER A 455 -4.29 0.59 14.99
CA SER A 455 -3.56 0.01 16.13
C SER A 455 -4.45 -0.13 17.37
N GLU A 456 -5.31 0.85 17.61
CA GLU A 456 -6.30 0.83 18.68
C GLU A 456 -7.31 -0.30 18.47
N PHE A 457 -7.84 -0.43 17.26
CA PHE A 457 -8.78 -1.47 16.87
C PHE A 457 -8.23 -2.89 17.06
N LEU A 458 -6.99 -3.15 16.64
CA LEU A 458 -6.34 -4.44 16.87
C LEU A 458 -6.19 -4.77 18.36
N THR A 459 -5.91 -3.75 19.17
CA THR A 459 -5.82 -3.92 20.64
C THR A 459 -7.18 -4.23 21.25
N ASP A 460 -8.22 -3.49 20.87
CA ASP A 460 -9.58 -3.65 21.39
C ASP A 460 -10.21 -4.98 20.99
N THR A 461 -9.89 -5.47 19.80
CA THR A 461 -10.39 -6.74 19.25
C THR A 461 -9.44 -7.91 19.51
N LYS A 462 -8.39 -7.73 20.33
CA LYS A 462 -7.35 -8.74 20.62
C LYS A 462 -6.70 -9.34 19.35
N GLY A 463 -6.68 -8.58 18.25
CA GLY A 463 -6.17 -9.03 16.96
C GLY A 463 -7.17 -9.83 16.11
N GLU A 464 -8.38 -10.09 16.58
CA GLU A 464 -9.40 -10.88 15.87
C GLU A 464 -10.26 -10.05 14.92
N GLY A 465 -10.21 -8.72 15.02
CA GLY A 465 -10.96 -7.81 14.17
C GLY A 465 -10.29 -7.58 12.83
N ILE A 466 -11.10 -7.45 11.79
CA ILE A 466 -10.67 -7.09 10.43
C ILE A 466 -11.24 -5.71 10.11
N LEU A 467 -10.39 -4.81 9.61
CA LEU A 467 -10.75 -3.44 9.30
C LEU A 467 -10.23 -3.08 7.91
N ASN A 468 -11.15 -2.64 7.05
CA ASN A 468 -10.85 -2.14 5.72
C ASN A 468 -11.55 -0.82 5.46
N SER A 469 -10.88 0.08 4.76
CA SER A 469 -11.46 1.35 4.32
C SER A 469 -11.14 1.62 2.85
N VAL A 470 -12.10 2.26 2.17
CA VAL A 470 -11.97 2.69 0.77
C VAL A 470 -12.53 4.10 0.67
N PHE A 471 -11.86 4.97 -0.08
CA PHE A 471 -12.37 6.31 -0.37
C PHE A 471 -13.75 6.22 -1.04
N ASP A 472 -14.74 6.96 -0.51
CA ASP A 472 -16.11 7.01 -1.02
C ASP A 472 -16.38 8.35 -1.72
N SER A 473 -16.31 9.46 -0.99
CA SER A 473 -16.74 10.77 -1.47
C SER A 473 -16.09 11.93 -0.72
N TYR A 474 -16.46 13.16 -1.09
CA TYR A 474 -16.20 14.36 -0.31
C TYR A 474 -17.49 14.88 0.28
N GLU A 475 -17.55 15.04 1.62
CA GLU A 475 -18.71 15.60 2.33
C GLU A 475 -18.33 16.83 3.14
N PRO A 476 -19.32 17.65 3.55
CA PRO A 476 -19.07 18.80 4.41
C PRO A 476 -18.31 18.41 5.68
N TYR A 477 -17.37 19.25 6.12
CA TYR A 477 -16.54 19.02 7.29
C TYR A 477 -17.36 18.74 8.56
N LYS A 478 -17.18 17.57 9.17
CA LYS A 478 -17.97 17.06 10.31
C LYS A 478 -17.51 17.55 11.71
N GLY A 479 -16.69 18.61 11.75
CA GLY A 479 -16.21 19.19 13.00
C GLY A 479 -14.95 18.50 13.53
N GLU A 480 -14.47 18.89 14.70
CA GLU A 480 -13.22 18.37 15.26
C GLU A 480 -13.32 16.90 15.69
N ILE A 481 -12.24 16.15 15.45
CA ILE A 481 -12.06 14.78 15.91
C ILE A 481 -10.77 14.74 16.73
N PRO A 482 -10.81 14.25 18.00
CA PRO A 482 -9.61 14.09 18.80
C PRO A 482 -8.64 13.09 18.14
N ARG A 483 -7.39 13.48 17.93
CA ARG A 483 -6.42 12.63 17.26
C ARG A 483 -5.84 11.54 18.15
N ARG A 484 -5.52 11.88 19.40
CA ARG A 484 -5.09 10.96 20.45
C ARG A 484 -5.51 11.45 21.83
N SER A 485 -5.70 10.52 22.75
CA SER A 485 -6.07 10.80 24.14
C SER A 485 -4.85 10.94 25.07
N ASN A 486 -3.68 10.48 24.63
CA ASN A 486 -2.48 10.34 25.45
C ASN A 486 -1.45 11.44 25.13
N GLY A 487 -0.81 12.00 26.15
CA GLY A 487 0.29 12.95 25.99
C GLY A 487 1.64 12.28 25.74
N SER A 488 2.67 13.08 25.56
CA SER A 488 4.06 12.64 25.37
C SER A 488 4.88 12.78 26.65
N LEU A 489 5.76 11.80 26.90
CA LEU A 489 6.88 11.97 27.84
C LEU A 489 8.05 12.59 27.08
N ILE A 490 8.48 13.79 27.50
CA ILE A 490 9.45 14.62 26.78
C ILE A 490 10.75 14.71 27.56
N SER A 491 11.89 14.49 26.90
CA SER A 491 13.20 14.63 27.54
C SER A 491 13.45 16.07 27.98
N TYR A 492 13.87 16.22 29.25
CA TYR A 492 14.20 17.50 29.87
C TYR A 492 15.51 18.09 29.35
N GLU A 493 16.52 17.26 29.11
CA GLU A 493 17.87 17.67 28.76
C GLU A 493 18.49 16.79 27.68
N THR A 494 19.57 17.28 27.08
CA THR A 494 20.39 16.52 26.14
C THR A 494 21.43 15.69 26.87
N GLY A 495 21.52 14.40 26.54
CA GLY A 495 22.46 13.48 27.18
C GLY A 495 22.25 12.03 26.79
N THR A 496 22.60 11.14 27.71
CA THR A 496 22.37 9.69 27.54
C THR A 496 21.41 9.20 28.61
N ALA A 497 20.38 8.47 28.20
CA ALA A 497 19.41 7.85 29.09
C ALA A 497 20.08 6.79 29.97
N ILE A 498 19.89 6.89 31.27
CA ILE A 498 20.47 5.98 32.26
C ILE A 498 19.37 5.25 33.06
N ILE A 499 19.73 4.09 33.60
CA ILE A 499 18.78 3.20 34.30
C ILE A 499 17.97 3.94 35.38
N PHE A 500 18.60 4.76 36.21
CA PHE A 500 17.93 5.50 37.28
C PHE A 500 16.92 6.54 36.78
N GLY A 501 17.28 7.27 35.71
CA GLY A 501 16.40 8.25 35.07
C GLY A 501 15.19 7.56 34.41
N LEU A 502 15.42 6.45 33.70
CA LEU A 502 14.38 5.65 33.06
C LEU A 502 13.45 4.99 34.08
N TYR A 503 13.98 4.48 35.19
CA TYR A 503 13.19 3.88 36.26
C TYR A 503 12.15 4.88 36.84
N ASN A 504 12.56 6.11 37.09
CA ASN A 504 11.64 7.15 37.53
C ASN A 504 10.65 7.62 36.43
N ALA A 505 11.06 7.54 35.15
CA ALA A 505 10.20 7.92 34.05
C ALA A 505 9.14 6.85 33.73
N GLN A 506 9.43 5.55 33.89
CA GLN A 506 8.48 4.47 33.62
C GLN A 506 7.25 4.49 34.54
N GLU A 507 7.36 5.10 35.75
CA GLU A 507 6.22 5.30 36.66
C GLU A 507 5.19 6.30 36.08
N ARG A 508 5.60 7.12 35.11
CA ARG A 508 4.79 8.16 34.48
C ARG A 508 4.20 7.76 33.14
N GLY A 509 4.60 6.61 32.58
CA GLY A 509 4.05 6.11 31.34
C GLY A 509 4.94 5.07 30.67
N THR A 510 4.58 4.69 29.45
CA THR A 510 5.29 3.69 28.65
C THR A 510 6.48 4.33 27.92
N LEU A 511 7.67 3.78 28.12
CA LEU A 511 8.90 4.29 27.48
C LEU A 511 9.08 3.70 26.07
N PHE A 512 9.63 4.52 25.17
CA PHE A 512 10.02 4.13 23.79
C PHE A 512 11.51 3.85 23.66
N ILE A 513 12.30 4.25 24.64
CA ILE A 513 13.76 4.16 24.64
C ILE A 513 14.28 3.31 25.80
N GLY A 514 15.44 2.68 25.59
CA GLY A 514 16.16 1.92 26.60
C GLY A 514 17.34 2.69 27.20
N ALA A 515 18.04 2.04 28.15
CA ALA A 515 19.28 2.58 28.70
C ALA A 515 20.35 2.75 27.63
N GLN A 516 21.24 3.72 27.84
CA GLN A 516 22.33 4.14 26.94
C GLN A 516 21.89 4.77 25.60
N THR A 517 20.57 5.03 25.42
CA THR A 517 20.06 5.77 24.26
C THR A 517 20.45 7.25 24.39
N ALA A 518 21.04 7.82 23.35
CA ALA A 518 21.28 9.26 23.27
C ALA A 518 19.95 9.99 23.07
N VAL A 519 19.74 11.05 23.85
CA VAL A 519 18.52 11.88 23.82
C VAL A 519 18.90 13.35 23.77
N TYR A 520 17.96 14.18 23.33
CA TYR A 520 18.10 15.65 23.38
C TYR A 520 16.86 16.29 23.98
N GLU A 521 16.99 17.51 24.46
CA GLU A 521 15.86 18.30 24.98
C GLU A 521 14.75 18.41 23.93
N GLY A 522 13.51 18.12 24.33
CA GLY A 522 12.36 18.13 23.43
C GLY A 522 12.12 16.83 22.63
N MET A 523 13.01 15.83 22.75
CA MET A 523 12.77 14.49 22.20
C MET A 523 11.68 13.77 22.98
N VAL A 524 10.74 13.13 22.28
CA VAL A 524 9.72 12.28 22.90
C VAL A 524 10.33 10.92 23.23
N VAL A 525 10.29 10.55 24.49
CA VAL A 525 10.92 9.32 25.02
C VAL A 525 9.91 8.29 25.52
N GLY A 526 8.63 8.63 25.47
CA GLY A 526 7.55 7.73 25.90
C GLY A 526 6.17 8.35 25.75
N MET A 527 5.15 7.59 26.12
CA MET A 527 3.74 7.96 26.12
C MET A 527 3.24 8.14 27.56
N SER A 528 2.57 9.26 27.83
CA SER A 528 1.87 9.53 29.08
C SER A 528 0.48 8.87 29.06
N PRO A 529 -0.02 8.28 30.15
CA PRO A 529 -1.39 7.82 30.26
C PRO A 529 -2.41 8.98 30.36
N LYS A 530 -1.93 10.20 30.64
CA LYS A 530 -2.75 11.42 30.67
C LYS A 530 -2.72 12.12 29.31
N SER A 531 -3.72 12.94 29.04
CA SER A 531 -3.80 13.74 27.80
C SER A 531 -2.72 14.84 27.72
N GLU A 532 -2.15 15.23 28.86
CA GLU A 532 -1.13 16.28 28.92
C GLU A 532 0.28 15.71 28.75
N ASP A 533 1.11 16.50 28.08
CA ASP A 533 2.53 16.22 27.96
C ASP A 533 3.26 16.36 29.29
N MET A 534 4.21 15.50 29.53
CA MET A 534 5.00 15.49 30.75
C MET A 534 6.49 15.53 30.44
N VAL A 535 7.19 16.48 31.04
CA VAL A 535 8.66 16.57 30.94
C VAL A 535 9.29 15.63 31.96
N VAL A 536 10.21 14.77 31.51
CA VAL A 536 10.90 13.78 32.34
C VAL A 536 12.42 13.87 32.14
N ASN A 537 13.18 13.67 33.21
CA ASN A 537 14.64 13.64 33.13
C ASN A 537 15.15 12.21 33.11
N VAL A 538 15.37 11.69 31.89
CA VAL A 538 15.90 10.32 31.67
C VAL A 538 17.42 10.22 31.83
N CYS A 539 18.12 11.36 31.91
CA CYS A 539 19.57 11.44 32.10
C CYS A 539 19.98 11.58 33.57
N ARG A 540 18.99 11.66 34.49
CA ARG A 540 19.22 11.91 35.91
C ARG A 540 20.01 10.79 36.57
N LYS A 541 21.18 11.12 37.14
CA LYS A 541 22.03 10.21 37.93
C LYS A 541 21.50 10.03 39.34
N LYS A 542 21.70 8.83 39.91
CA LYS A 542 21.46 8.60 41.36
C LYS A 542 22.47 9.47 42.10
N GLN A 543 21.99 10.38 42.97
CA GLN A 543 22.90 11.11 43.85
C GLN A 543 23.45 10.14 44.90
N LEU A 544 24.76 10.10 45.05
CA LEU A 544 25.42 9.36 46.10
C LEU A 544 25.16 10.11 47.40
N THR A 545 24.33 9.56 48.28
CA THR A 545 24.16 10.04 49.67
C THR A 545 25.11 9.27 50.55
N ASN A 546 25.83 9.97 51.45
CA ASN A 546 26.78 9.39 52.41
C ASN A 546 26.11 8.59 53.54
N THR A 547 24.84 8.34 53.52
CA THR A 547 24.12 7.54 54.52
C THR A 547 24.20 6.07 54.12
N ARG A 548 24.91 5.27 54.92
CA ARG A 548 24.94 3.80 54.86
C ARG A 548 23.57 3.26 55.29
N SER A 549 22.61 3.22 54.41
CA SER A 549 21.49 2.28 54.51
C SER A 549 21.89 1.02 53.76
N SER A 550 22.59 0.14 54.50
CA SER A 550 22.82 -1.22 54.07
C SER A 550 21.47 -1.96 54.05
N GLY A 551 20.95 -2.27 52.89
CA GLY A 551 19.85 -3.21 52.83
C GLY A 551 18.99 -3.28 51.59
N ASN A 552 18.93 -2.28 50.73
CA ASN A 552 18.06 -2.36 49.55
C ASN A 552 18.71 -1.77 48.30
N ASP A 553 19.75 -2.42 47.81
CA ASP A 553 20.12 -2.33 46.39
C ASP A 553 19.35 -3.41 45.60
N ASP A 554 18.02 -3.36 45.66
CA ASP A 554 17.21 -4.10 44.71
C ASP A 554 17.55 -3.60 43.32
N ALA A 555 17.95 -4.53 42.47
CA ALA A 555 18.28 -4.21 41.08
C ALA A 555 17.08 -3.52 40.42
N LEU A 556 17.26 -2.26 40.01
CA LEU A 556 16.22 -1.49 39.32
C LEU A 556 15.75 -2.25 38.07
N LYS A 557 14.53 -2.76 38.11
CA LYS A 557 13.93 -3.46 36.95
C LYS A 557 13.29 -2.44 36.02
N LEU A 558 13.80 -2.38 34.81
CA LEU A 558 13.18 -1.61 33.72
C LEU A 558 12.21 -2.52 32.96
N VAL A 559 11.04 -1.98 32.65
CA VAL A 559 10.10 -2.58 31.70
C VAL A 559 10.69 -2.47 30.30
N THR A 560 10.51 -3.49 29.49
CA THR A 560 10.94 -3.46 28.08
C THR A 560 10.32 -2.27 27.36
N PRO A 561 11.09 -1.37 26.73
CA PRO A 561 10.55 -0.23 26.03
C PRO A 561 9.73 -0.67 24.81
N LYS A 562 8.62 0.02 24.54
CA LYS A 562 7.85 -0.18 23.32
C LYS A 562 8.63 0.37 22.12
N LYS A 563 9.09 -0.51 21.23
CA LYS A 563 9.66 -0.10 19.95
C LYS A 563 8.52 0.10 18.97
N MET A 564 8.39 1.32 18.46
CA MET A 564 7.35 1.65 17.49
C MET A 564 7.88 1.51 16.06
N SER A 565 7.06 0.98 15.16
CA SER A 565 7.28 1.01 13.72
C SER A 565 7.13 2.44 13.18
N LEU A 566 7.45 2.65 11.90
CA LEU A 566 7.23 3.94 11.23
C LEU A 566 5.74 4.32 11.27
N GLU A 567 4.88 3.37 10.97
CA GLU A 567 3.43 3.55 10.97
C GLU A 567 2.91 3.91 12.36
N GLU A 568 3.29 3.16 13.40
CA GLU A 568 2.92 3.49 14.78
C GLU A 568 3.43 4.88 15.21
N CYS A 569 4.61 5.30 14.72
CA CYS A 569 5.11 6.65 14.96
C CYS A 569 4.25 7.72 14.26
N LEU A 570 3.84 7.49 13.01
CA LEU A 570 2.97 8.39 12.24
C LEU A 570 1.58 8.50 12.85
N GLU A 571 1.04 7.40 13.36
CA GLU A 571 -0.23 7.38 14.09
C GLU A 571 -0.14 8.14 15.42
N PHE A 572 0.98 7.99 16.14
CA PHE A 572 1.16 8.56 17.47
C PHE A 572 1.44 10.07 17.44
N ILE A 573 2.13 10.58 16.43
CA ILE A 573 2.62 11.96 16.37
C ILE A 573 1.50 13.00 16.43
N ALA A 574 1.63 14.02 17.29
CA ALA A 574 0.70 15.13 17.44
C ALA A 574 1.04 16.33 16.54
N GLU A 575 0.13 17.29 16.41
CA GLU A 575 0.29 18.48 15.56
C GLU A 575 1.50 19.36 15.90
N ASP A 576 1.91 19.38 17.17
CA ASP A 576 3.08 20.13 17.66
C ASP A 576 4.36 19.30 17.67
N GLU A 577 4.33 18.11 17.06
CA GLU A 577 5.43 17.16 16.98
C GLU A 577 5.92 16.98 15.54
N LEU A 578 7.14 16.48 15.40
CA LEU A 578 7.76 16.08 14.14
C LEU A 578 8.34 14.68 14.30
N LEU A 579 8.27 13.90 13.23
CA LEU A 579 8.97 12.63 13.13
C LEU A 579 10.31 12.86 12.44
N GLU A 580 11.39 12.64 13.15
CA GLU A 580 12.75 12.64 12.62
C GLU A 580 13.04 11.26 12.03
N VAL A 581 13.26 11.20 10.73
CA VAL A 581 13.53 9.98 9.96
C VAL A 581 14.99 9.97 9.53
N THR A 582 15.71 8.95 9.94
CA THR A 582 17.12 8.73 9.56
C THR A 582 17.33 7.29 9.12
N PRO A 583 18.40 6.96 8.40
CA PRO A 583 18.69 5.59 7.98
C PRO A 583 18.74 4.58 9.13
N LYS A 584 19.15 5.03 10.33
CA LYS A 584 19.36 4.15 11.49
C LYS A 584 18.24 4.20 12.52
N ASN A 585 17.59 5.37 12.65
CA ASN A 585 16.64 5.62 13.73
C ASN A 585 15.43 6.41 13.26
N ILE A 586 14.31 6.18 13.94
CA ILE A 586 13.10 6.99 13.85
C ILE A 586 12.87 7.57 15.24
N ARG A 587 12.70 8.91 15.34
CA ARG A 587 12.53 9.60 16.62
C ARG A 587 11.40 10.61 16.52
N ILE A 588 10.57 10.67 17.53
CA ILE A 588 9.54 11.71 17.66
C ILE A 588 10.12 12.86 18.49
N ARG A 589 9.86 14.08 18.09
CA ARG A 589 10.29 15.27 18.82
C ARG A 589 9.25 16.38 18.78
N LYS A 590 9.30 17.28 19.73
CA LYS A 590 8.53 18.53 19.66
C LYS A 590 9.08 19.47 18.58
N GLN A 591 8.22 20.25 17.95
CA GLN A 591 8.64 21.32 17.03
C GLN A 591 9.49 22.37 17.75
N ILE A 592 9.06 22.77 18.95
CA ILE A 592 9.81 23.67 19.83
C ILE A 592 10.55 22.80 20.84
N LEU A 593 11.88 22.70 20.73
CA LEU A 593 12.70 21.83 21.57
C LEU A 593 12.86 22.37 23.00
N ASP A 594 13.03 23.68 23.16
CA ASP A 594 13.22 24.33 24.47
C ASP A 594 11.95 24.25 25.33
N ASN A 595 12.09 23.69 26.54
CA ASN A 595 10.99 23.49 27.48
C ASN A 595 10.30 24.79 27.92
N ASN A 596 11.08 25.88 28.10
CA ASN A 596 10.57 27.17 28.56
C ASN A 596 9.79 27.88 27.44
N LEU A 597 10.29 27.78 26.21
CA LEU A 597 9.62 28.36 25.05
C LEU A 597 8.30 27.61 24.76
N ARG A 598 8.26 26.26 24.91
CA ARG A 598 7.04 25.48 24.80
C ARG A 598 5.98 25.90 25.80
N ALA A 599 6.35 26.01 27.08
CA ALA A 599 5.45 26.47 28.15
C ALA A 599 4.88 27.86 27.88
N LYS A 600 5.68 28.78 27.35
CA LYS A 600 5.22 30.14 26.97
C LYS A 600 4.27 30.11 25.77
N SER A 601 4.53 29.25 24.79
CA SER A 601 3.70 29.08 23.59
C SER A 601 2.31 28.49 23.96
N SER A 602 2.29 27.48 24.80
CA SER A 602 1.06 26.85 25.30
C SER A 602 0.16 27.85 26.06
N ASN A 603 0.76 28.68 26.93
CA ASN A 603 0.04 29.72 27.68
C ASN A 603 -0.53 30.85 26.80
N ARG A 604 0.02 31.05 25.58
CA ARG A 604 -0.51 32.03 24.61
C ARG A 604 -1.67 31.49 23.80
N LYS A 605 -1.75 30.19 23.56
CA LYS A 605 -2.89 29.54 22.86
C LYS A 605 -4.14 29.43 23.75
N ASN A 606 -3.96 29.42 25.08
CA ASN A 606 -5.04 29.32 26.05
C ASN A 606 -5.58 30.70 26.52
N LYS A 607 -5.08 31.80 25.99
CA LYS A 607 -5.59 33.17 26.14
C LYS A 607 -6.20 33.67 24.83
#